data_e2b80bc2ba83afb32c5edaaf58337432
#
_entry.id   e2b80bc2ba83afb32c5edaaf58337432
#
_cell.length_a   1.000
_cell.length_b   1.000
_cell.length_c   1.000
_cell.angle_alpha   90.00
_cell.angle_beta   90.00
_cell.angle_gamma   90.00
#
_symmetry.space_group_name_H-M   'P 1'
#
loop_
_entity.id
_entity.type
_entity.pdbx_description
1 polymer ?
#
loop_
_entity_poly.entity_id
_entity_poly.type
_entity_poly.pdbx_seq_one_letter_code
_entity_poly.pdbx_strand_id
1 'polypeptide(L)'
;VNLVNDRGIHICKSMIAWEKFANGATPESTGTKGDHFVGDYYVRFDKEYKAQIKELMEQGKTEEEAKKEAPILLEAQEMLRKWEAGDEKVVSLWRTMNDWVLKGFDETYKMMGISFDKVYFESQTYKKGRDLVLKGLADGVLYRKDTGSVWADLTGDGLDHKLLLRDDGTSVYMTQDIGTAYDRFNEFNMDQEIYVVGNEQNYHFQVLKLILGKLGYTWADQITHLSYGMVELPEGKMKSREGTVV
;
A
#
# COMPACT_ATOMS: atom_id res chain seq x y z
N VAL A 1 2.16 -15.19 9.71
CA VAL A 1 2.92 -14.32 8.80
C VAL A 1 2.40 -12.88 8.88
N ASN A 2 3.25 -11.90 8.54
CA ASN A 2 2.89 -10.50 8.43
C ASN A 2 3.24 -9.97 7.04
N LEU A 3 2.46 -9.03 6.51
CA LEU A 3 2.77 -8.30 5.29
C LEU A 3 2.89 -6.81 5.63
N VAL A 4 4.07 -6.25 5.41
CA VAL A 4 4.37 -4.85 5.68
C VAL A 4 4.26 -4.05 4.39
N ASN A 5 3.45 -3.00 4.41
CA ASN A 5 3.36 -2.03 3.32
C ASN A 5 4.48 -0.99 3.51
N ASP A 6 5.64 -1.28 2.96
CA ASP A 6 6.87 -0.47 3.10
C ASP A 6 7.16 0.41 1.88
N ARG A 7 6.25 0.47 0.88
CA ARG A 7 6.46 1.24 -0.35
C ARG A 7 5.23 2.04 -0.77
N GLY A 8 5.44 2.92 -1.73
CA GLY A 8 4.37 3.67 -2.39
C GLY A 8 4.31 5.13 -1.97
N ILE A 9 3.34 5.83 -2.55
CA ILE A 9 3.21 7.30 -2.39
C ILE A 9 3.02 7.72 -0.92
N HIS A 10 2.41 6.86 -0.08
CA HIS A 10 2.19 7.18 1.33
C HIS A 10 3.51 7.30 2.09
N ILE A 11 4.46 6.41 1.80
CA ILE A 11 5.80 6.44 2.41
C ILE A 11 6.55 7.69 1.93
N CYS A 12 6.51 7.98 0.63
CA CYS A 12 7.13 9.17 0.05
C CYS A 12 6.58 10.48 0.65
N LYS A 13 5.31 10.51 1.05
CA LYS A 13 4.72 11.67 1.74
C LYS A 13 5.41 11.94 3.08
N SER A 14 5.60 10.93 3.90
CA SER A 14 6.35 11.07 5.16
C SER A 14 7.80 11.44 4.92
N MET A 15 8.44 10.86 3.91
CA MET A 15 9.84 11.14 3.56
C MET A 15 10.04 12.60 3.15
N ILE A 16 9.20 13.14 2.25
CA ILE A 16 9.24 14.56 1.84
C ILE A 16 9.00 15.50 3.02
N ALA A 17 8.03 15.19 3.87
CA ALA A 17 7.77 16.02 5.04
C ALA A 17 8.95 16.00 6.02
N TRP A 18 9.60 14.85 6.21
CA TRP A 18 10.80 14.78 7.03
C TRP A 18 11.95 15.58 6.42
N GLU A 19 12.25 15.45 5.14
CA GLU A 19 13.30 16.22 4.47
C GLU A 19 13.09 17.74 4.62
N LYS A 20 11.84 18.21 4.52
CA LYS A 20 11.52 19.64 4.57
C LYS A 20 11.45 20.22 5.98
N PHE A 21 10.99 19.45 6.96
CA PHE A 21 10.58 20.01 8.24
C PHE A 21 11.29 19.45 9.47
N ALA A 22 12.06 18.35 9.33
CA ALA A 22 12.71 17.70 10.47
C ALA A 22 13.99 18.38 10.92
N ASN A 23 14.65 19.17 10.06
CA ASN A 23 15.98 19.72 10.34
C ASN A 23 16.98 18.67 10.85
N GLY A 24 16.92 17.45 10.31
CA GLY A 24 17.79 16.33 10.68
C GLY A 24 17.40 15.60 11.98
N ALA A 25 16.24 15.90 12.57
CA ALA A 25 15.75 15.16 13.74
C ALA A 25 15.54 13.67 13.44
N THR A 26 15.79 12.83 14.44
CA THR A 26 15.60 11.37 14.40
C THR A 26 14.78 10.90 15.60
N PRO A 27 14.23 9.69 15.59
CA PRO A 27 13.57 9.12 16.77
C PRO A 27 14.44 9.20 18.02
N GLU A 28 15.73 8.90 17.91
CA GLU A 28 16.67 8.93 19.01
C GLU A 28 16.88 10.36 19.54
N SER A 29 17.00 11.37 18.64
CA SER A 29 17.24 12.76 19.04
C SER A 29 16.03 13.40 19.72
N THR A 30 14.82 12.89 19.42
CA THR A 30 13.57 13.40 19.97
C THR A 30 13.00 12.56 21.11
N GLY A 31 13.54 11.36 21.34
CA GLY A 31 12.99 10.40 22.28
C GLY A 31 11.62 9.86 21.89
N THR A 32 11.27 9.95 20.60
CA THR A 32 9.97 9.50 20.07
C THR A 32 10.11 8.11 19.46
N LYS A 33 9.15 7.22 19.73
CA LYS A 33 9.08 5.90 19.11
C LYS A 33 9.05 6.01 17.58
N GLY A 34 9.80 5.17 16.86
CA GLY A 34 10.09 5.34 15.44
C GLY A 34 8.85 5.38 14.53
N ASP A 35 7.87 4.54 14.76
CA ASP A 35 6.60 4.52 14.00
C ASP A 35 5.75 5.78 14.28
N HIS A 36 5.70 6.25 15.52
CA HIS A 36 5.04 7.51 15.87
C HIS A 36 5.78 8.70 15.24
N PHE A 37 7.11 8.71 15.33
CA PHE A 37 7.93 9.75 14.73
C PHE A 37 7.66 9.91 13.23
N VAL A 38 7.69 8.82 12.46
CA VAL A 38 7.39 8.85 11.02
C VAL A 38 5.92 9.18 10.76
N GLY A 39 5.02 8.71 11.60
CA GLY A 39 3.58 9.04 11.56
C GLY A 39 3.31 10.53 11.68
N ASP A 40 4.03 11.24 12.57
CA ASP A 40 3.91 12.70 12.73
C ASP A 40 4.26 13.46 11.43
N TYR A 41 5.23 12.97 10.66
CA TYR A 41 5.55 13.55 9.35
C TYR A 41 4.49 13.24 8.29
N TYR A 42 3.78 12.12 8.40
CA TYR A 42 2.62 11.87 7.53
C TYR A 42 1.49 12.89 7.80
N VAL A 43 1.22 13.17 9.05
CA VAL A 43 0.26 14.21 9.46
C VAL A 43 0.74 15.60 9.04
N ARG A 44 2.05 15.88 9.18
CA ARG A 44 2.64 17.15 8.74
C ARG A 44 2.51 17.34 7.25
N PHE A 45 2.70 16.29 6.45
CA PHE A 45 2.45 16.33 5.00
C PHE A 45 1.02 16.72 4.69
N ASP A 46 0.04 16.09 5.35
CA ASP A 46 -1.38 16.37 5.08
C ASP A 46 -1.76 17.82 5.40
N LYS A 47 -1.23 18.38 6.48
CA LYS A 47 -1.43 19.79 6.85
C LYS A 47 -0.86 20.72 5.77
N GLU A 48 0.36 20.48 5.33
CA GLU A 48 0.99 21.29 4.28
C GLU A 48 0.27 21.15 2.95
N TYR A 49 -0.13 19.93 2.57
CA TYR A 49 -0.89 19.66 1.37
C TYR A 49 -2.23 20.43 1.35
N LYS A 50 -2.97 20.42 2.45
CA LYS A 50 -4.22 21.16 2.59
C LYS A 50 -4.00 22.69 2.52
N ALA A 51 -2.91 23.19 3.08
CA ALA A 51 -2.56 24.60 3.00
C ALA A 51 -2.27 25.03 1.55
N GLN A 52 -1.49 24.23 0.81
CA GLN A 52 -1.17 24.50 -0.58
C GLN A 52 -2.41 24.41 -1.50
N ILE A 53 -3.31 23.47 -1.26
CA ILE A 53 -4.59 23.40 -1.97
C ILE A 53 -5.37 24.70 -1.79
N LYS A 54 -5.49 25.16 -0.54
CA LYS A 54 -6.21 26.41 -0.24
C LYS A 54 -5.59 27.60 -0.96
N GLU A 55 -4.27 27.73 -0.93
CA GLU A 55 -3.54 28.80 -1.63
C GLU A 55 -3.79 28.78 -3.15
N LEU A 56 -3.74 27.58 -3.76
CA LEU A 56 -4.00 27.41 -5.20
C LEU A 56 -5.45 27.75 -5.57
N MET A 57 -6.42 27.43 -4.70
CA MET A 57 -7.81 27.83 -4.89
C MET A 57 -8.00 29.35 -4.77
N GLU A 58 -7.31 30.00 -3.85
CA GLU A 58 -7.29 31.47 -3.74
C GLU A 58 -6.67 32.14 -4.98
N GLN A 59 -5.79 31.44 -5.70
CA GLN A 59 -5.24 31.85 -6.99
C GLN A 59 -6.16 31.55 -8.18
N GLY A 60 -7.37 31.02 -7.96
CA GLY A 60 -8.40 30.79 -8.98
C GLY A 60 -8.46 29.37 -9.55
N LYS A 61 -7.71 28.41 -9.01
CA LYS A 61 -7.83 27.01 -9.42
C LYS A 61 -9.06 26.34 -8.82
N THR A 62 -9.59 25.37 -9.53
CA THR A 62 -10.61 24.46 -8.97
C THR A 62 -9.98 23.57 -7.89
N GLU A 63 -10.80 23.05 -6.98
CA GLU A 63 -10.32 22.14 -5.95
C GLU A 63 -9.65 20.88 -6.54
N GLU A 64 -10.18 20.36 -7.66
CA GLU A 64 -9.61 19.19 -8.34
C GLU A 64 -8.23 19.47 -8.95
N GLU A 65 -8.06 20.65 -9.56
CA GLU A 65 -6.77 21.10 -10.09
C GLU A 65 -5.78 21.34 -8.96
N ALA A 66 -6.19 22.05 -7.91
CA ALA A 66 -5.37 22.33 -6.75
C ALA A 66 -4.87 21.06 -6.06
N LYS A 67 -5.74 20.04 -5.92
CA LYS A 67 -5.35 18.75 -5.37
C LYS A 67 -4.30 18.01 -6.20
N LYS A 68 -4.32 18.15 -7.53
CA LYS A 68 -3.36 17.51 -8.43
C LYS A 68 -2.05 18.27 -8.53
N GLU A 69 -2.09 19.58 -8.37
CA GLU A 69 -0.98 20.48 -8.65
C GLU A 69 -0.28 21.00 -7.38
N ALA A 70 -0.74 20.63 -6.20
CA ALA A 70 -0.09 21.01 -4.94
C ALA A 70 1.40 20.59 -4.96
N PRO A 71 2.34 21.54 -4.81
CA PRO A 71 3.78 21.29 -4.98
C PRO A 71 4.30 20.11 -4.15
N ILE A 72 3.90 20.01 -2.88
CA ILE A 72 4.36 18.93 -2.01
C ILE A 72 3.89 17.54 -2.48
N LEU A 73 2.72 17.45 -3.14
CA LEU A 73 2.27 16.19 -3.74
C LEU A 73 3.10 15.83 -4.96
N LEU A 74 3.41 16.79 -5.82
CA LEU A 74 4.24 16.57 -7.00
C LEU A 74 5.66 16.13 -6.60
N GLU A 75 6.23 16.71 -5.55
CA GLU A 75 7.52 16.28 -4.98
C GLU A 75 7.46 14.84 -4.46
N ALA A 76 6.39 14.45 -3.77
CA ALA A 76 6.22 13.08 -3.30
C ALA A 76 6.07 12.08 -4.47
N GLN A 77 5.39 12.46 -5.53
CA GLN A 77 5.29 11.65 -6.76
C GLN A 77 6.63 11.50 -7.47
N GLU A 78 7.42 12.59 -7.53
CA GLU A 78 8.77 12.54 -8.09
C GLU A 78 9.70 11.67 -7.23
N MET A 79 9.60 11.77 -5.91
CA MET A 79 10.33 10.89 -4.99
C MET A 79 10.00 9.42 -5.21
N LEU A 80 8.72 9.08 -5.46
CA LEU A 80 8.32 7.71 -5.79
C LEU A 80 8.94 7.24 -7.10
N ARG A 81 8.95 8.07 -8.14
CA ARG A 81 9.62 7.75 -9.42
C ARG A 81 11.11 7.49 -9.23
N LYS A 82 11.79 8.33 -8.44
CA LYS A 82 13.21 8.14 -8.10
C LYS A 82 13.45 6.86 -7.32
N TRP A 83 12.58 6.55 -6.36
CA TRP A 83 12.66 5.28 -5.63
C TRP A 83 12.53 4.08 -6.56
N GLU A 84 11.56 4.09 -7.47
CA GLU A 84 11.34 3.02 -8.45
C GLU A 84 12.51 2.89 -9.45
N ALA A 85 13.18 4.01 -9.77
CA ALA A 85 14.39 4.05 -10.59
C ALA A 85 15.65 3.61 -9.84
N GLY A 86 15.58 3.41 -8.51
CA GLY A 86 16.71 3.01 -7.69
C GLY A 86 17.68 4.15 -7.32
N ASP A 87 17.22 5.40 -7.28
CA ASP A 87 18.04 6.54 -6.85
C ASP A 87 18.61 6.28 -5.45
N GLU A 88 19.94 6.27 -5.33
CA GLU A 88 20.63 5.85 -4.11
C GLU A 88 20.26 6.71 -2.89
N LYS A 89 20.10 8.02 -3.08
CA LYS A 89 19.76 8.94 -2.00
C LYS A 89 18.35 8.67 -1.47
N VAL A 90 17.39 8.54 -2.39
CA VAL A 90 15.98 8.28 -2.04
C VAL A 90 15.83 6.89 -1.42
N VAL A 91 16.48 5.87 -1.96
CA VAL A 91 16.45 4.51 -1.42
C VAL A 91 17.12 4.44 -0.04
N SER A 92 18.20 5.19 0.19
CA SER A 92 18.85 5.27 1.49
C SER A 92 17.95 5.91 2.55
N LEU A 93 17.30 7.03 2.23
CA LEU A 93 16.33 7.67 3.11
C LEU A 93 15.15 6.74 3.41
N TRP A 94 14.60 6.10 2.38
CA TRP A 94 13.51 5.12 2.50
C TRP A 94 13.88 3.99 3.46
N ARG A 95 15.07 3.41 3.34
CA ARG A 95 15.55 2.36 4.26
C ARG A 95 15.63 2.87 5.70
N THR A 96 16.24 4.03 5.90
CA THR A 96 16.39 4.64 7.22
C THR A 96 15.04 4.85 7.91
N MET A 97 14.07 5.44 7.20
CA MET A 97 12.76 5.72 7.79
C MET A 97 11.93 4.44 8.02
N ASN A 98 12.02 3.46 7.12
CA ASN A 98 11.39 2.15 7.34
C ASN A 98 12.01 1.42 8.54
N ASP A 99 13.34 1.48 8.71
CA ASP A 99 14.01 0.88 9.88
C ASP A 99 13.50 1.50 11.19
N TRP A 100 13.26 2.80 11.23
CA TRP A 100 12.65 3.46 12.40
C TRP A 100 11.23 2.92 12.68
N VAL A 101 10.40 2.82 11.64
CA VAL A 101 9.04 2.29 11.77
C VAL A 101 9.04 0.85 12.23
N LEU A 102 9.88 -0.01 11.63
CA LEU A 102 9.96 -1.43 11.95
C LEU A 102 10.44 -1.68 13.38
N LYS A 103 11.41 -0.89 13.88
CA LYS A 103 11.81 -0.93 15.29
C LYS A 103 10.63 -0.60 16.22
N GLY A 104 9.85 0.44 15.87
CA GLY A 104 8.66 0.80 16.64
C GLY A 104 7.59 -0.30 16.62
N PHE A 105 7.36 -0.94 15.47
CA PHE A 105 6.44 -2.08 15.38
C PHE A 105 6.93 -3.27 16.21
N ASP A 106 8.23 -3.57 16.19
CA ASP A 106 8.81 -4.65 16.98
C ASP A 106 8.62 -4.45 18.48
N GLU A 107 8.77 -3.22 18.98
CA GLU A 107 8.46 -2.86 20.36
C GLU A 107 6.99 -3.13 20.71
N THR A 108 6.06 -2.72 19.82
CA THR A 108 4.62 -2.96 20.01
C THR A 108 4.31 -4.45 20.01
N TYR A 109 4.81 -5.20 19.04
CA TYR A 109 4.57 -6.64 18.95
C TYR A 109 5.10 -7.39 20.17
N LYS A 110 6.31 -7.04 20.63
CA LYS A 110 6.88 -7.61 21.86
C LYS A 110 6.00 -7.33 23.09
N MET A 111 5.52 -6.11 23.22
CA MET A 111 4.62 -5.71 24.32
C MET A 111 3.30 -6.47 24.29
N MET A 112 2.77 -6.77 23.10
CA MET A 112 1.56 -7.55 22.88
C MET A 112 1.77 -9.07 22.93
N GLY A 113 3.01 -9.55 23.04
CA GLY A 113 3.34 -10.98 22.98
C GLY A 113 3.15 -11.61 21.61
N ILE A 114 3.21 -10.80 20.54
CA ILE A 114 3.03 -11.24 19.15
C ILE A 114 4.38 -11.48 18.48
N SER A 115 4.49 -12.58 17.74
CA SER A 115 5.60 -12.89 16.87
C SER A 115 5.11 -13.43 15.53
N PHE A 116 5.98 -13.37 14.50
CA PHE A 116 5.68 -13.86 13.16
C PHE A 116 6.78 -14.80 12.69
N ASP A 117 6.39 -15.94 12.13
CA ASP A 117 7.33 -16.89 11.51
C ASP A 117 7.96 -16.32 10.25
N LYS A 118 7.24 -15.44 9.55
CA LYS A 118 7.69 -14.77 8.32
C LYS A 118 7.10 -13.36 8.22
N VAL A 119 7.92 -12.44 7.76
CA VAL A 119 7.49 -11.08 7.38
C VAL A 119 7.75 -10.90 5.89
N TYR A 120 6.70 -10.50 5.16
CA TYR A 120 6.78 -10.10 3.76
C TYR A 120 6.77 -8.58 3.67
N PHE A 121 7.47 -8.05 2.66
CA PHE A 121 7.51 -6.64 2.35
C PHE A 121 6.95 -6.39 0.95
N GLU A 122 6.02 -5.46 0.81
CA GLU A 122 5.44 -5.12 -0.50
C GLU A 122 6.49 -4.67 -1.51
N SER A 123 7.57 -4.03 -1.06
CA SER A 123 8.71 -3.66 -1.90
C SER A 123 9.38 -4.85 -2.59
N GLN A 124 9.22 -6.06 -2.07
CA GLN A 124 9.77 -7.30 -2.62
C GLN A 124 8.73 -8.08 -3.44
N THR A 125 7.46 -8.10 -2.99
CA THR A 125 6.42 -8.96 -3.58
C THR A 125 5.70 -8.35 -4.78
N TYR A 126 5.68 -7.01 -4.94
CA TYR A 126 4.87 -6.34 -5.96
C TYR A 126 5.20 -6.73 -7.41
N LYS A 127 6.46 -7.05 -7.72
CA LYS A 127 6.90 -7.44 -9.07
C LYS A 127 6.29 -8.77 -9.50
N LYS A 128 6.20 -9.73 -8.58
CA LYS A 128 5.67 -11.06 -8.84
C LYS A 128 4.23 -11.02 -9.35
N GLY A 129 3.38 -10.24 -8.71
CA GLY A 129 1.99 -10.10 -9.14
C GLY A 129 1.86 -9.57 -10.56
N ARG A 130 2.71 -8.61 -10.96
CA ARG A 130 2.74 -8.11 -12.33
C ARG A 130 3.07 -9.18 -13.35
N ASP A 131 4.07 -10.02 -13.06
CA ASP A 131 4.48 -11.11 -13.95
C ASP A 131 3.36 -12.14 -14.13
N LEU A 132 2.65 -12.47 -13.05
CA LEU A 132 1.50 -13.38 -13.08
C LEU A 132 0.34 -12.81 -13.90
N VAL A 133 0.05 -11.51 -13.78
CA VAL A 133 -0.97 -10.84 -14.60
C VAL A 133 -0.57 -10.81 -16.07
N LEU A 134 0.68 -10.53 -16.39
CA LEU A 134 1.17 -10.57 -17.78
C LEU A 134 1.11 -11.98 -18.37
N LYS A 135 1.40 -13.01 -17.56
CA LYS A 135 1.21 -14.39 -17.97
C LYS A 135 -0.26 -14.70 -18.24
N GLY A 136 -1.19 -14.32 -17.34
CA GLY A 136 -2.64 -14.51 -17.55
C GLY A 136 -3.18 -13.77 -18.80
N LEU A 137 -2.59 -12.63 -19.15
CA LEU A 137 -2.88 -11.93 -20.39
C LEU A 137 -2.39 -12.72 -21.62
N ALA A 138 -1.17 -13.27 -21.57
CA ALA A 138 -0.63 -14.09 -22.66
C ALA A 138 -1.39 -15.40 -22.85
N ASP A 139 -1.90 -15.98 -21.77
CA ASP A 139 -2.71 -17.20 -21.76
C ASP A 139 -4.18 -16.93 -22.21
N GLY A 140 -4.57 -15.67 -22.47
CA GLY A 140 -5.94 -15.27 -22.90
C GLY A 140 -6.99 -15.30 -21.80
N VAL A 141 -6.60 -15.45 -20.55
CA VAL A 141 -7.49 -15.41 -19.35
C VAL A 141 -7.86 -13.99 -18.99
N LEU A 142 -6.94 -13.07 -19.18
CA LEU A 142 -7.10 -11.63 -18.97
C LEU A 142 -7.13 -10.91 -20.32
N TYR A 143 -7.60 -9.67 -20.33
CA TYR A 143 -7.65 -8.89 -21.56
C TYR A 143 -7.04 -7.51 -21.40
N ARG A 144 -6.59 -6.93 -22.52
CA ARG A 144 -6.04 -5.57 -22.59
C ARG A 144 -7.05 -4.64 -23.26
N LYS A 145 -7.27 -3.47 -22.67
CA LYS A 145 -8.02 -2.39 -23.32
C LYS A 145 -7.14 -1.60 -24.29
N ASP A 146 -7.75 -0.86 -25.20
CA ASP A 146 -7.04 0.00 -26.17
C ASP A 146 -6.13 1.03 -25.51
N THR A 147 -6.45 1.46 -24.26
CA THR A 147 -5.63 2.35 -23.45
C THR A 147 -4.32 1.71 -22.94
N GLY A 148 -4.18 0.38 -23.05
CA GLY A 148 -3.01 -0.36 -22.57
C GLY A 148 -3.23 -1.08 -21.24
N SER A 149 -4.26 -0.73 -20.46
CA SER A 149 -4.58 -1.33 -19.17
C SER A 149 -5.00 -2.81 -19.29
N VAL A 150 -4.68 -3.60 -18.26
CA VAL A 150 -5.02 -5.03 -18.19
C VAL A 150 -6.12 -5.27 -17.17
N TRP A 151 -7.10 -6.05 -17.55
CA TRP A 151 -8.34 -6.29 -16.81
C TRP A 151 -8.69 -7.77 -16.74
N ALA A 152 -9.39 -8.14 -15.66
CA ALA A 152 -10.11 -9.41 -15.54
C ALA A 152 -11.61 -9.17 -15.79
N ASP A 153 -12.23 -10.04 -16.57
CA ASP A 153 -13.67 -10.09 -16.70
C ASP A 153 -14.27 -11.02 -15.64
N LEU A 154 -15.08 -10.46 -14.75
CA LEU A 154 -15.77 -11.16 -13.67
C LEU A 154 -17.28 -11.12 -13.83
N THR A 155 -17.79 -10.73 -15.01
CA THR A 155 -19.22 -10.57 -15.26
C THR A 155 -19.96 -11.91 -15.17
N GLY A 156 -19.31 -13.02 -15.57
CA GLY A 156 -19.84 -14.38 -15.39
C GLY A 156 -20.01 -14.80 -13.93
N ASP A 157 -19.33 -14.12 -13.01
CA ASP A 157 -19.40 -14.34 -11.56
C ASP A 157 -20.32 -13.30 -10.87
N GLY A 158 -21.05 -12.49 -11.66
CA GLY A 158 -21.95 -11.44 -11.16
C GLY A 158 -21.24 -10.20 -10.63
N LEU A 159 -19.98 -9.99 -11.00
CA LEU A 159 -19.18 -8.82 -10.62
C LEU A 159 -18.77 -8.01 -11.85
N ASP A 160 -18.22 -6.82 -11.64
CA ASP A 160 -17.71 -5.98 -12.72
C ASP A 160 -16.30 -6.41 -13.17
N HIS A 161 -15.85 -5.83 -14.29
CA HIS A 161 -14.46 -5.95 -14.72
C HIS A 161 -13.50 -5.36 -13.68
N LYS A 162 -12.40 -6.05 -13.43
CA LYS A 162 -11.39 -5.61 -12.44
C LYS A 162 -10.09 -5.20 -13.10
N LEU A 163 -9.66 -3.96 -12.85
CA LEU A 163 -8.34 -3.46 -13.25
C LEU A 163 -7.23 -4.17 -12.49
N LEU A 164 -6.22 -4.63 -13.21
CA LEU A 164 -5.02 -5.27 -12.65
C LEU A 164 -3.74 -4.48 -12.96
N LEU A 165 -3.58 -3.97 -14.20
CA LEU A 165 -2.49 -3.06 -14.54
C LEU A 165 -3.05 -1.80 -15.17
N ARG A 166 -2.52 -0.64 -14.80
CA ARG A 166 -2.87 0.65 -15.40
C ARG A 166 -2.32 0.77 -16.81
N ASP A 167 -2.70 1.82 -17.52
CA ASP A 167 -2.28 2.11 -18.89
C ASP A 167 -0.75 2.21 -19.04
N ASP A 168 -0.07 2.71 -18.01
CA ASP A 168 1.38 2.79 -17.90
C ASP A 168 2.07 1.47 -17.47
N GLY A 169 1.29 0.40 -17.29
CA GLY A 169 1.76 -0.91 -16.85
C GLY A 169 2.03 -1.03 -15.35
N THR A 170 1.70 -0.02 -14.55
CA THR A 170 1.87 -0.08 -13.10
C THR A 170 0.80 -0.95 -12.43
N SER A 171 1.19 -1.62 -11.37
CA SER A 171 0.33 -2.51 -10.58
C SER A 171 -0.66 -1.73 -9.70
N VAL A 172 -1.82 -2.34 -9.47
CA VAL A 172 -2.77 -1.93 -8.42
C VAL A 172 -2.66 -2.87 -7.22
N TYR A 173 -3.31 -2.57 -6.10
CA TYR A 173 -3.28 -3.42 -4.90
C TYR A 173 -3.67 -4.87 -5.18
N MET A 174 -4.70 -5.12 -5.98
CA MET A 174 -5.11 -6.47 -6.36
C MET A 174 -3.96 -7.27 -6.99
N THR A 175 -3.16 -6.64 -7.83
CA THR A 175 -2.00 -7.28 -8.48
C THR A 175 -0.94 -7.68 -7.46
N GLN A 176 -0.73 -6.85 -6.46
CA GLN A 176 0.23 -7.13 -5.37
C GLN A 176 -0.23 -8.33 -4.55
N ASP A 177 -1.52 -8.39 -4.22
CA ASP A 177 -2.09 -9.49 -3.44
C ASP A 177 -2.07 -10.81 -4.20
N ILE A 178 -2.28 -10.80 -5.53
CA ILE A 178 -2.08 -11.98 -6.39
C ILE A 178 -0.65 -12.52 -6.23
N GLY A 179 0.35 -11.64 -6.29
CA GLY A 179 1.76 -12.03 -6.12
C GLY A 179 2.06 -12.57 -4.73
N THR A 180 1.54 -11.91 -3.70
CA THR A 180 1.77 -12.30 -2.30
C THR A 180 1.12 -13.66 -1.99
N ALA A 181 -0.11 -13.90 -2.43
CA ALA A 181 -0.79 -15.19 -2.26
C ALA A 181 -0.02 -16.31 -2.99
N TYR A 182 0.42 -16.04 -4.23
CA TYR A 182 1.22 -17.00 -4.98
C TYR A 182 2.52 -17.37 -4.25
N ASP A 183 3.27 -16.38 -3.76
CA ASP A 183 4.53 -16.64 -3.07
C ASP A 183 4.30 -17.43 -1.78
N ARG A 184 3.25 -17.15 -1.02
CA ARG A 184 2.92 -17.88 0.21
C ARG A 184 2.56 -19.34 -0.04
N PHE A 185 1.69 -19.63 -1.01
CA PHE A 185 1.34 -21.01 -1.36
C PHE A 185 2.52 -21.80 -1.92
N ASN A 186 3.49 -21.16 -2.57
CA ASN A 186 4.70 -21.83 -3.02
C ASN A 186 5.75 -22.01 -1.91
N GLU A 187 5.82 -21.10 -0.95
CA GLU A 187 6.80 -21.14 0.14
C GLU A 187 6.33 -22.08 1.26
N PHE A 188 5.04 -22.10 1.54
CA PHE A 188 4.45 -22.91 2.60
C PHE A 188 3.56 -24.00 2.00
N ASN A 189 3.77 -25.25 2.42
CA ASN A 189 2.86 -26.34 2.09
C ASN A 189 1.65 -26.29 3.05
N MET A 190 0.71 -25.37 2.76
CA MET A 190 -0.43 -25.08 3.63
C MET A 190 -1.75 -25.54 3.01
N ASP A 191 -2.66 -26.01 3.86
CA ASP A 191 -4.01 -26.41 3.47
C ASP A 191 -4.97 -25.23 3.36
N GLN A 192 -4.67 -24.13 4.05
CA GLN A 192 -5.50 -22.93 4.06
C GLN A 192 -4.68 -21.67 4.35
N GLU A 193 -5.02 -20.58 3.66
CA GLU A 193 -4.55 -19.24 3.97
C GLU A 193 -5.68 -18.39 4.56
N ILE A 194 -5.49 -17.87 5.78
CA ILE A 194 -6.47 -17.04 6.46
C ILE A 194 -5.97 -15.60 6.51
N TYR A 195 -6.69 -14.70 5.83
CA TYR A 195 -6.49 -13.26 5.92
C TYR A 195 -7.35 -12.67 7.01
N VAL A 196 -6.74 -12.13 8.06
CA VAL A 196 -7.43 -11.44 9.16
C VAL A 196 -7.43 -9.95 8.85
N VAL A 197 -8.53 -9.46 8.26
CA VAL A 197 -8.63 -8.08 7.74
C VAL A 197 -10.04 -7.54 7.99
N GLY A 198 -10.19 -6.22 8.12
CA GLY A 198 -11.48 -5.57 8.33
C GLY A 198 -12.50 -5.85 7.22
N ASN A 199 -13.78 -5.84 7.57
CA ASN A 199 -14.90 -6.18 6.68
C ASN A 199 -15.05 -5.25 5.46
N GLU A 200 -14.43 -4.09 5.46
CA GLU A 200 -14.36 -3.20 4.29
C GLU A 200 -13.67 -3.85 3.10
N GLN A 201 -12.86 -4.90 3.33
CA GLN A 201 -12.13 -5.64 2.30
C GLN A 201 -12.86 -6.92 1.82
N ASN A 202 -14.10 -7.17 2.25
CA ASN A 202 -14.85 -8.37 1.82
C ASN A 202 -14.89 -8.54 0.30
N TYR A 203 -15.25 -7.48 -0.41
CA TYR A 203 -15.28 -7.48 -1.87
C TYR A 203 -13.90 -7.73 -2.49
N HIS A 204 -12.86 -7.15 -1.91
CA HIS A 204 -11.48 -7.33 -2.38
C HIS A 204 -11.05 -8.79 -2.35
N PHE A 205 -11.29 -9.49 -1.23
CA PHE A 205 -10.92 -10.91 -1.09
C PHE A 205 -11.80 -11.83 -1.93
N GLN A 206 -13.06 -11.51 -2.14
CA GLN A 206 -13.91 -12.23 -3.09
C GLN A 206 -13.32 -12.15 -4.50
N VAL A 207 -12.96 -10.95 -4.94
CA VAL A 207 -12.35 -10.72 -6.26
C VAL A 207 -10.99 -11.41 -6.38
N LEU A 208 -10.16 -11.37 -5.33
CA LEU A 208 -8.85 -12.03 -5.31
C LEU A 208 -8.98 -13.54 -5.57
N LYS A 209 -9.88 -14.22 -4.86
CA LYS A 209 -10.15 -15.65 -5.07
C LYS A 209 -10.56 -15.96 -6.50
N LEU A 210 -11.51 -15.19 -7.05
CA LEU A 210 -12.01 -15.39 -8.41
C LEU A 210 -10.89 -15.21 -9.45
N ILE A 211 -10.07 -14.19 -9.32
CA ILE A 211 -8.96 -13.94 -10.25
C ILE A 211 -7.92 -15.07 -10.18
N LEU A 212 -7.53 -15.48 -8.97
CA LEU A 212 -6.59 -16.60 -8.79
C LEU A 212 -7.14 -17.90 -9.39
N GLY A 213 -8.43 -18.19 -9.19
CA GLY A 213 -9.10 -19.33 -9.82
C GLY A 213 -9.07 -19.25 -11.35
N LYS A 214 -9.39 -18.08 -11.94
CA LYS A 214 -9.29 -17.85 -13.39
C LYS A 214 -7.87 -18.00 -13.92
N LEU A 215 -6.86 -17.60 -13.16
CA LEU A 215 -5.44 -17.80 -13.48
C LEU A 215 -5.00 -19.29 -13.36
N GLY A 216 -5.91 -20.20 -12.95
CA GLY A 216 -5.67 -21.63 -12.89
C GLY A 216 -5.10 -22.14 -11.57
N TYR A 217 -5.09 -21.33 -10.52
CA TYR A 217 -4.61 -21.75 -9.20
C TYR A 217 -5.68 -22.52 -8.44
N THR A 218 -5.53 -23.83 -8.32
CA THR A 218 -6.49 -24.72 -7.65
C THR A 218 -6.62 -24.47 -6.15
N TRP A 219 -5.60 -23.88 -5.53
CA TRP A 219 -5.59 -23.50 -4.13
C TRP A 219 -6.35 -22.18 -3.85
N ALA A 220 -6.86 -21.49 -4.86
CA ALA A 220 -7.60 -20.24 -4.66
C ALA A 220 -8.79 -20.40 -3.69
N ASP A 221 -9.45 -21.57 -3.69
CA ASP A 221 -10.55 -21.86 -2.77
C ASP A 221 -10.12 -22.03 -1.32
N GLN A 222 -8.84 -22.27 -1.07
CA GLN A 222 -8.25 -22.40 0.27
C GLN A 222 -7.98 -21.04 0.94
N ILE A 223 -8.19 -19.93 0.23
CA ILE A 223 -8.12 -18.58 0.79
C ILE A 223 -9.41 -18.27 1.55
N THR A 224 -9.26 -17.91 2.81
CA THR A 224 -10.36 -17.49 3.69
C THR A 224 -10.13 -16.06 4.20
N HIS A 225 -11.11 -15.21 4.07
CA HIS A 225 -11.12 -13.90 4.71
C HIS A 225 -11.84 -13.99 6.05
N LEU A 226 -11.08 -13.96 7.13
CA LEU A 226 -11.62 -13.80 8.49
C LEU A 226 -11.83 -12.30 8.72
N SER A 227 -13.03 -11.82 8.38
CA SER A 227 -13.36 -10.40 8.48
C SER A 227 -13.82 -10.04 9.90
N TYR A 228 -13.41 -8.85 10.35
CA TYR A 228 -13.87 -8.27 11.61
C TYR A 228 -14.48 -6.89 11.37
N GLY A 229 -15.33 -6.44 12.31
CA GLY A 229 -15.93 -5.11 12.27
C GLY A 229 -14.88 -4.01 12.47
N MET A 230 -15.18 -2.81 11.97
CA MET A 230 -14.28 -1.66 12.13
C MET A 230 -14.02 -1.38 13.61
N VAL A 231 -12.74 -1.17 13.94
CA VAL A 231 -12.34 -0.66 15.25
C VAL A 231 -12.40 0.85 15.20
N GLU A 232 -13.20 1.44 16.08
CA GLU A 232 -13.43 2.88 16.13
C GLU A 232 -13.01 3.45 17.48
N LEU A 233 -12.63 4.72 17.48
CA LEU A 233 -12.49 5.50 18.71
C LEU A 233 -13.88 5.92 19.23
N PRO A 234 -14.02 6.29 20.50
CA PRO A 234 -15.28 6.85 21.02
C PRO A 234 -15.80 8.03 20.18
N GLU A 235 -14.90 8.78 19.58
CA GLU A 235 -15.20 9.95 18.75
C GLU A 235 -15.46 9.58 17.26
N GLY A 236 -15.32 8.31 16.88
CA GLY A 236 -15.55 7.82 15.53
C GLY A 236 -14.35 7.14 14.87
N LYS A 237 -14.31 7.12 13.54
CA LYS A 237 -13.29 6.39 12.77
C LYS A 237 -11.88 6.92 13.00
N MET A 238 -10.92 6.02 13.19
CA MET A 238 -9.50 6.35 13.17
C MET A 238 -9.08 6.86 11.79
N LYS A 239 -8.31 7.94 11.77
CA LYS A 239 -7.81 8.56 10.53
C LYS A 239 -6.32 8.88 10.68
N SER A 240 -5.47 8.05 10.14
CA SER A 240 -4.00 8.21 10.21
C SER A 240 -3.52 9.58 9.71
N ARG A 241 -4.17 10.14 8.67
CA ARG A 241 -3.84 11.46 8.12
C ARG A 241 -4.13 12.62 9.07
N GLU A 242 -5.07 12.44 9.98
CA GLU A 242 -5.47 13.45 10.97
C GLU A 242 -4.77 13.21 12.31
N GLY A 243 -3.97 12.17 12.44
CA GLY A 243 -3.30 11.79 13.68
C GLY A 243 -4.23 11.22 14.74
N THR A 244 -5.47 10.86 14.38
CA THR A 244 -6.45 10.23 15.28
C THR A 244 -6.28 8.73 15.24
N VAL A 245 -5.17 8.25 15.79
CA VAL A 245 -4.83 6.82 15.93
C VAL A 245 -4.39 6.54 17.36
N VAL A 246 -4.60 5.30 17.82
CA VAL A 246 -4.12 4.81 19.11
C VAL A 246 -2.74 4.21 18.94
#